data_bd6881b34ac7b480c35857a74c54b0d6
#
_entry.id   bd6881b34ac7b480c35857a74c54b0d6
#
_cell.length_a   1.000
_cell.length_b   1.000
_cell.length_c   1.000
_cell.angle_alpha   90.00
_cell.angle_beta   90.00
_cell.angle_gamma   90.00
#
_symmetry.space_group_name_H-M   'P 1'
#
loop_
_entity.id
_entity.type
_entity.pdbx_description
1 polymer ?
#
loop_
_entity_poly.entity_id
_entity_poly.type
_entity_poly.pdbx_seq_one_letter_code
_entity_poly.pdbx_strand_id
1 'polypeptide(L)'
;MVANPINYLVLFCIGCFGLWISIPYGMAFSIKPFWICVTIVLGATFSTTVVYVLGKRVKQIILSKKGKSLTARSEKKMVRYMDKYGIVGLGLLLPGVFGPALGMAIGLTVVTSVKKLYLWALIGNVIWGAGLVTLAALGVYTFNSL
;
A
#
# COMPACT_ATOMS: atom_id res chain seq x y z
N MET A 1 24.19 -14.12 -11.24
CA MET A 1 22.97 -14.29 -12.08
C MET A 1 22.57 -12.94 -12.61
N VAL A 2 22.41 -12.81 -13.93
CA VAL A 2 22.11 -11.51 -14.57
C VAL A 2 20.63 -11.16 -14.28
N ALA A 3 20.37 -9.92 -13.88
CA ALA A 3 19.00 -9.42 -13.68
C ALA A 3 18.25 -9.38 -15.02
N ASN A 4 17.53 -10.44 -15.32
CA ASN A 4 16.70 -10.54 -16.52
C ASN A 4 15.45 -9.62 -16.38
N PRO A 5 14.93 -9.05 -17.47
CA PRO A 5 13.70 -8.24 -17.44
C PRO A 5 12.50 -8.99 -16.82
N ILE A 6 12.48 -10.31 -16.93
CA ILE A 6 11.48 -11.19 -16.30
C ILE A 6 11.50 -11.05 -14.77
N ASN A 7 12.68 -10.94 -14.16
CA ASN A 7 12.81 -10.79 -12.70
C ASN A 7 12.21 -9.46 -12.20
N TYR A 8 12.34 -8.39 -12.98
CA TYR A 8 11.70 -7.10 -12.65
C TYR A 8 10.17 -7.17 -12.78
N LEU A 9 9.66 -7.89 -13.78
CA LEU A 9 8.22 -8.09 -13.95
C LEU A 9 7.64 -8.92 -12.80
N VAL A 10 8.31 -9.99 -12.41
CA VAL A 10 7.91 -10.80 -11.24
C VAL A 10 7.98 -9.98 -9.96
N LEU A 11 9.05 -9.20 -9.77
CA LEU A 11 9.20 -8.31 -8.62
C LEU A 11 8.09 -7.26 -8.55
N PHE A 12 7.70 -6.70 -9.70
CA PHE A 12 6.56 -5.78 -9.81
C PHE A 12 5.24 -6.45 -9.40
N CYS A 13 4.97 -7.65 -9.93
CA CYS A 13 3.76 -8.40 -9.58
C CYS A 13 3.71 -8.74 -8.09
N ILE A 14 4.81 -9.20 -7.50
CA ILE A 14 4.90 -9.48 -6.07
C ILE A 14 4.70 -8.18 -5.28
N GLY A 15 5.28 -7.06 -5.74
CA GLY A 15 5.11 -5.73 -5.14
C GLY A 15 3.66 -5.23 -5.11
N CYS A 16 2.82 -5.66 -6.06
CA CYS A 16 1.38 -5.37 -6.05
C CYS A 16 0.65 -6.01 -4.86
N PHE A 17 1.09 -7.19 -4.41
CA PHE A 17 0.43 -7.95 -3.35
C PHE A 17 1.06 -7.73 -1.97
N GLY A 18 2.40 -7.64 -1.91
CA GLY A 18 3.08 -7.51 -0.63
C GLY A 18 4.51 -7.01 -0.73
N LEU A 19 4.78 -5.92 0.01
CA LEU A 19 6.12 -5.32 0.11
C LEU A 19 7.13 -6.28 0.75
N TRP A 20 6.69 -7.07 1.73
CA TRP A 20 7.55 -7.95 2.52
C TRP A 20 8.16 -9.09 1.71
N ILE A 21 7.40 -9.70 0.80
CA ILE A 21 7.83 -10.85 -0.01
C ILE A 21 8.74 -10.39 -1.16
N SER A 22 8.53 -9.16 -1.65
CA SER A 22 9.29 -8.61 -2.78
C SER A 22 10.77 -8.40 -2.46
N ILE A 23 11.10 -8.05 -1.22
CA ILE A 23 12.46 -7.70 -0.82
C ILE A 23 13.40 -8.91 -0.86
N PRO A 24 13.12 -10.04 -0.15
CA PRO A 24 13.99 -11.21 -0.23
C PRO A 24 14.10 -11.76 -1.67
N TYR A 25 13.02 -11.68 -2.45
CA TYR A 25 13.07 -12.05 -3.86
C TYR A 25 14.08 -11.19 -4.65
N GLY A 26 13.97 -9.87 -4.55
CA GLY A 26 14.87 -8.94 -5.25
C GLY A 26 16.34 -9.13 -4.85
N MET A 27 16.60 -9.42 -3.58
CA MET A 27 17.95 -9.68 -3.06
C MET A 27 18.50 -11.02 -3.56
N ALA A 28 17.70 -12.08 -3.59
CA ALA A 28 18.09 -13.40 -4.08
C ALA A 28 18.56 -13.38 -5.54
N PHE A 29 18.00 -12.48 -6.36
CA PHE A 29 18.41 -12.29 -7.76
C PHE A 29 19.50 -11.23 -7.96
N SER A 30 20.15 -10.78 -6.87
CA SER A 30 21.25 -9.79 -6.91
C SER A 30 20.87 -8.49 -7.64
N ILE A 31 19.60 -8.08 -7.55
CA ILE A 31 19.13 -6.80 -8.08
C ILE A 31 19.63 -5.69 -7.14
N LYS A 32 20.14 -4.59 -7.70
CA LYS A 32 20.60 -3.46 -6.90
C LYS A 32 19.45 -2.91 -6.03
N PRO A 33 19.69 -2.60 -4.74
CA PRO A 33 18.62 -2.16 -3.81
C PRO A 33 17.79 -0.99 -4.32
N PHE A 34 18.41 -0.06 -5.04
CA PHE A 34 17.71 1.07 -5.66
C PHE A 34 16.63 0.61 -6.66
N TRP A 35 16.95 -0.33 -7.55
CA TRP A 35 16.00 -0.85 -8.52
C TRP A 35 14.90 -1.71 -7.88
N ILE A 36 15.23 -2.42 -6.79
CA ILE A 36 14.23 -3.14 -5.99
C ILE A 36 13.22 -2.12 -5.45
N CYS A 37 13.68 -1.05 -4.81
CA CYS A 37 12.84 0.00 -4.25
C CYS A 37 11.91 0.61 -5.30
N VAL A 38 12.46 1.04 -6.45
CA VAL A 38 11.69 1.66 -7.54
C VAL A 38 10.61 0.70 -8.05
N THR A 39 10.97 -0.55 -8.34
CA THR A 39 10.03 -1.54 -8.90
C THR A 39 8.91 -1.88 -7.93
N ILE A 40 9.23 -2.06 -6.64
CA ILE A 40 8.25 -2.37 -5.60
C ILE A 40 7.28 -1.20 -5.39
N VAL A 41 7.81 0.03 -5.30
CA VAL A 41 6.98 1.24 -5.12
C VAL A 41 6.06 1.45 -6.32
N LEU A 42 6.53 1.21 -7.54
CA LEU A 42 5.68 1.27 -8.73
C LEU A 42 4.57 0.21 -8.70
N GLY A 43 4.89 -1.04 -8.34
CA GLY A 43 3.91 -2.11 -8.18
C GLY A 43 2.87 -1.79 -7.11
N ALA A 44 3.32 -1.34 -5.94
CA ALA A 44 2.46 -0.93 -4.84
C ALA A 44 1.53 0.24 -5.22
N THR A 45 2.06 1.25 -5.92
CA THR A 45 1.30 2.40 -6.39
C THR A 45 0.26 1.99 -7.42
N PHE A 46 0.63 1.12 -8.37
CA PHE A 46 -0.28 0.59 -9.38
C PHE A 46 -1.43 -0.18 -8.71
N SER A 47 -1.13 -1.10 -7.82
CA SER A 47 -2.11 -1.89 -7.07
C SER A 47 -3.07 -1.01 -6.25
N THR A 48 -2.53 -0.05 -5.50
CA THR A 48 -3.32 0.94 -4.73
C THR A 48 -4.25 1.73 -5.64
N THR A 49 -3.78 2.14 -6.83
CA THR A 49 -4.58 2.90 -7.80
C THR A 49 -5.71 2.06 -8.39
N VAL A 50 -5.44 0.81 -8.75
CA VAL A 50 -6.46 -0.12 -9.24
C VAL A 50 -7.56 -0.31 -8.19
N VAL A 51 -7.18 -0.59 -6.94
CA VAL A 51 -8.15 -0.76 -5.84
C VAL A 51 -8.92 0.54 -5.56
N TYR A 52 -8.27 1.70 -5.65
CA TYR A 52 -8.92 3.00 -5.51
C TYR A 52 -10.03 3.21 -6.57
N VAL A 53 -9.71 2.96 -7.84
CA VAL A 53 -10.66 3.15 -8.96
C VAL A 53 -11.83 2.17 -8.85
N LEU A 54 -11.56 0.90 -8.65
CA LEU A 54 -12.57 -0.14 -8.50
C LEU A 54 -13.43 0.09 -7.24
N GLY A 55 -12.80 0.35 -6.11
CA GLY A 55 -13.48 0.58 -4.84
C GLY A 55 -14.35 1.82 -4.83
N LYS A 56 -13.95 2.89 -5.53
CA LYS A 56 -14.79 4.08 -5.71
C LYS A 56 -16.07 3.75 -6.48
N ARG A 57 -15.99 2.95 -7.54
CA ARG A 57 -17.16 2.50 -8.31
C ARG A 57 -18.09 1.63 -7.47
N VAL A 58 -17.53 0.65 -6.75
CA VAL A 58 -18.29 -0.24 -5.87
C VAL A 58 -18.98 0.55 -4.76
N LYS A 59 -18.28 1.50 -4.12
CA LYS A 59 -18.88 2.37 -3.08
C LYS A 59 -20.01 3.22 -3.62
N GLN A 60 -19.92 3.77 -4.82
CA GLN A 60 -21.00 4.52 -5.47
C GLN A 60 -22.24 3.65 -5.73
N ILE A 61 -22.04 2.42 -6.19
CA ILE A 61 -23.14 1.47 -6.45
C ILE A 61 -23.84 1.07 -5.15
N ILE A 62 -23.07 0.80 -4.08
CA ILE A 62 -23.62 0.42 -2.77
C ILE A 62 -24.39 1.59 -2.15
N LEU A 63 -23.85 2.80 -2.22
CA LEU A 63 -24.52 4.00 -1.70
C LEU A 63 -25.78 4.37 -2.49
N SER A 64 -25.79 4.11 -3.79
CA SER A 64 -26.98 4.30 -4.65
C SER A 64 -28.11 3.32 -4.32
N LYS A 65 -27.79 2.10 -3.89
CA LYS A 65 -28.77 1.06 -3.52
C LYS A 65 -29.26 1.15 -2.06
N LYS A 66 -28.46 1.70 -1.15
CA LYS A 66 -28.89 1.98 0.23
C LYS A 66 -29.54 3.36 0.27
N GLY A 67 -30.85 3.39 0.08
CA GLY A 67 -31.67 4.53 0.40
C GLY A 67 -31.39 4.97 1.85
N LYS A 68 -31.41 6.30 2.06
CA LYS A 68 -31.20 7.00 3.32
C LYS A 68 -31.88 6.27 4.51
N SER A 69 -31.14 5.46 5.23
CA SER A 69 -31.61 4.85 6.49
C SER A 69 -30.69 5.35 7.62
N LEU A 70 -31.27 6.29 8.37
CA LEU A 70 -31.29 6.43 9.83
C LEU A 70 -30.06 5.88 10.61
N THR A 71 -29.08 6.76 10.81
CA THR A 71 -28.37 6.95 12.09
C THR A 71 -27.35 8.10 11.96
N ALA A 72 -27.85 9.27 11.59
CA ALA A 72 -26.98 10.33 11.04
C ALA A 72 -26.28 11.22 12.08
N ARG A 73 -26.50 11.08 13.37
CA ARG A 73 -25.99 12.08 14.35
C ARG A 73 -24.83 11.60 15.23
N SER A 74 -24.79 10.33 15.61
CA SER A 74 -23.68 9.75 16.39
C SER A 74 -22.49 9.38 15.48
N GLU A 75 -22.78 8.87 14.28
CA GLU A 75 -21.78 8.56 13.27
C GLU A 75 -21.01 9.79 12.78
N LYS A 76 -21.64 10.95 12.67
CA LYS A 76 -20.97 12.18 12.18
C LYS A 76 -19.82 12.65 13.06
N LYS A 77 -19.89 12.51 14.39
CA LYS A 77 -18.79 12.88 15.27
C LYS A 77 -17.64 11.88 15.21
N MET A 78 -17.96 10.59 15.26
CA MET A 78 -16.97 9.51 15.21
C MET A 78 -16.26 9.47 13.85
N VAL A 79 -17.01 9.64 12.75
CA VAL A 79 -16.49 9.77 11.39
C VAL A 79 -15.59 11.00 11.25
N ARG A 80 -15.94 12.14 11.86
CA ARG A 80 -15.11 13.37 11.79
C ARG A 80 -13.78 13.23 12.54
N TYR A 81 -13.75 12.53 13.68
CA TYR A 81 -12.50 12.22 14.40
C TYR A 81 -11.66 11.18 13.67
N MET A 82 -12.27 10.14 13.12
CA MET A 82 -11.60 9.17 12.25
C MET A 82 -11.09 9.81 10.95
N ASP A 83 -11.84 10.74 10.35
CA ASP A 83 -11.43 11.45 9.13
C ASP A 83 -10.20 12.36 9.35
N LYS A 84 -9.98 12.88 10.55
CA LYS A 84 -8.88 13.82 10.80
C LYS A 84 -7.56 13.13 11.17
N TYR A 85 -7.62 12.10 12.02
CA TYR A 85 -6.42 11.40 12.52
C TYR A 85 -6.33 9.93 12.05
N GLY A 86 -7.47 9.28 11.82
CA GLY A 86 -7.52 7.89 11.36
C GLY A 86 -7.09 7.70 9.91
N ILE A 87 -7.37 8.67 9.02
CA ILE A 87 -7.01 8.59 7.60
C ILE A 87 -5.48 8.58 7.41
N VAL A 88 -4.78 9.43 8.14
CA VAL A 88 -3.31 9.52 8.08
C VAL A 88 -2.69 8.22 8.59
N GLY A 89 -3.13 7.76 9.76
CA GLY A 89 -2.63 6.53 10.37
C GLY A 89 -2.96 5.30 9.50
N LEU A 90 -4.20 5.19 9.03
CA LEU A 90 -4.61 4.10 8.17
C LEU A 90 -3.87 4.12 6.83
N GLY A 91 -3.78 5.27 6.17
CA GLY A 91 -3.06 5.39 4.89
C GLY A 91 -1.58 5.07 5.01
N LEU A 92 -0.96 5.39 6.14
CA LEU A 92 0.45 5.13 6.38
C LEU A 92 0.73 3.68 6.83
N LEU A 93 -0.08 3.14 7.74
CA LEU A 93 0.18 1.83 8.37
C LEU A 93 -0.35 0.65 7.53
N LEU A 94 -1.54 0.79 6.91
CA LEU A 94 -2.16 -0.31 6.19
C LEU A 94 -1.31 -0.87 5.04
N PRO A 95 -0.64 -0.05 4.20
CA PRO A 95 0.23 -0.58 3.15
C PRO A 95 1.39 -1.41 3.69
N GLY A 96 1.94 -1.01 4.85
CA GLY A 96 3.05 -1.71 5.48
C GLY A 96 2.66 -3.05 6.10
N VAL A 97 1.50 -3.12 6.75
CA VAL A 97 1.07 -4.33 7.50
C VAL A 97 0.35 -5.33 6.60
N PHE A 98 -0.62 -4.87 5.81
CA PHE A 98 -1.49 -5.74 4.99
C PHE A 98 -1.11 -5.76 3.51
N GLY A 99 -0.17 -4.92 3.11
CA GLY A 99 0.17 -4.70 1.71
C GLY A 99 -0.71 -3.65 1.03
N PRO A 100 -0.27 -3.14 -0.15
CA PRO A 100 -0.89 -1.98 -0.80
C PRO A 100 -2.34 -2.22 -1.22
N ALA A 101 -2.63 -3.39 -1.79
CA ALA A 101 -3.95 -3.75 -2.29
C ALA A 101 -4.97 -3.94 -1.15
N LEU A 102 -4.64 -4.79 -0.18
CA LEU A 102 -5.54 -5.09 0.95
C LEU A 102 -5.67 -3.89 1.87
N GLY A 103 -4.58 -3.18 2.13
CA GLY A 103 -4.58 -1.95 2.92
C GLY A 103 -5.55 -0.91 2.36
N MET A 104 -5.50 -0.67 1.03
CA MET A 104 -6.43 0.25 0.38
C MET A 104 -7.88 -0.27 0.42
N ALA A 105 -8.11 -1.56 0.20
CA ALA A 105 -9.44 -2.17 0.26
C ALA A 105 -10.07 -2.01 1.66
N ILE A 106 -9.34 -2.32 2.72
CA ILE A 106 -9.78 -2.14 4.10
C ILE A 106 -10.04 -0.65 4.39
N GLY A 107 -9.13 0.23 4.01
CA GLY A 107 -9.27 1.67 4.20
C GLY A 107 -10.53 2.23 3.54
N LEU A 108 -10.91 1.75 2.35
CA LEU A 108 -12.13 2.16 1.64
C LEU A 108 -13.43 1.84 2.39
N THR A 109 -13.45 0.78 3.20
CA THR A 109 -14.63 0.41 3.99
C THR A 109 -14.82 1.30 5.21
N VAL A 110 -13.72 1.80 5.78
CA VAL A 110 -13.71 2.54 7.05
C VAL A 110 -13.81 4.05 6.85
N VAL A 111 -13.20 4.57 5.76
CA VAL A 111 -12.99 6.01 5.58
C VAL A 111 -14.00 6.62 4.61
N THR A 112 -14.48 7.83 4.94
CA THR A 112 -15.40 8.60 4.09
C THR A 112 -14.65 9.32 2.96
N SER A 113 -13.50 9.90 3.27
CA SER A 113 -12.70 10.69 2.32
C SER A 113 -11.68 9.86 1.55
N VAL A 114 -12.15 9.12 0.53
CA VAL A 114 -11.34 8.19 -0.27
C VAL A 114 -10.11 8.85 -0.93
N LYS A 115 -10.22 10.11 -1.37
CA LYS A 115 -9.11 10.85 -1.97
C LYS A 115 -7.95 11.08 -0.99
N LYS A 116 -8.26 11.47 0.25
CA LYS A 116 -7.24 11.69 1.29
C LYS A 116 -6.55 10.37 1.65
N LEU A 117 -7.33 9.29 1.82
CA LEU A 117 -6.78 7.96 2.05
C LEU A 117 -5.81 7.53 0.95
N TYR A 118 -6.18 7.73 -0.31
CA TYR A 118 -5.34 7.39 -1.45
C TYR A 118 -4.00 8.13 -1.41
N LEU A 119 -4.01 9.45 -1.18
CA LEU A 119 -2.77 10.23 -1.08
C LEU A 119 -1.87 9.73 0.06
N TRP A 120 -2.43 9.47 1.24
CA TRP A 120 -1.66 8.96 2.36
C TRP A 120 -1.18 7.52 2.15
N ALA A 121 -1.93 6.69 1.43
CA ALA A 121 -1.49 5.36 1.04
C ALA A 121 -0.31 5.39 0.06
N LEU A 122 -0.30 6.35 -0.89
CA LEU A 122 0.85 6.55 -1.79
C LEU A 122 2.11 6.94 -1.01
N ILE A 123 1.99 7.90 -0.07
CA ILE A 123 3.09 8.30 0.81
C ILE A 123 3.55 7.09 1.65
N GLY A 124 2.62 6.32 2.21
CA GLY A 124 2.90 5.10 2.94
C GLY A 124 3.67 4.07 2.13
N ASN A 125 3.28 3.82 0.86
CA ASN A 125 3.98 2.91 -0.04
C ASN A 125 5.45 3.31 -0.24
N VAL A 126 5.72 4.61 -0.42
CA VAL A 126 7.09 5.12 -0.60
C VAL A 126 7.90 4.95 0.69
N ILE A 127 7.35 5.34 1.84
CA ILE A 127 8.03 5.25 3.14
C ILE A 127 8.34 3.80 3.48
N TRP A 128 7.36 2.90 3.38
CA TRP A 128 7.55 1.49 3.67
C TRP A 128 8.48 0.81 2.66
N GLY A 129 8.33 1.09 1.36
CA GLY A 129 9.20 0.55 0.32
C GLY A 129 10.65 0.96 0.53
N ALA A 130 10.91 2.25 0.74
CA ALA A 130 12.28 2.75 0.99
C ALA A 130 12.82 2.25 2.33
N GLY A 131 12.03 2.29 3.40
CA GLY A 131 12.43 1.84 4.74
C GLY A 131 12.81 0.37 4.78
N LEU A 132 11.95 -0.49 4.23
CA LEU A 132 12.18 -1.94 4.23
C LEU A 132 13.37 -2.34 3.36
N VAL A 133 13.54 -1.74 2.18
CA VAL A 133 14.69 -2.01 1.30
C VAL A 133 15.99 -1.55 1.97
N THR A 134 15.98 -0.41 2.65
CA THR A 134 17.15 0.10 3.38
C THR A 134 17.52 -0.82 4.54
N LEU A 135 16.54 -1.25 5.34
CA LEU A 135 16.77 -2.19 6.44
C LEU A 135 17.34 -3.53 5.94
N ALA A 136 16.78 -4.06 4.86
CA ALA A 136 17.25 -5.30 4.27
C ALA A 136 18.68 -5.17 3.71
N ALA A 137 18.99 -4.06 3.03
CA ALA A 137 20.34 -3.79 2.54
C ALA A 137 21.35 -3.71 3.69
N LEU A 138 21.04 -2.97 4.76
CA LEU A 138 21.89 -2.89 5.95
C LEU A 138 22.08 -4.27 6.60
N GLY A 139 21.02 -5.08 6.72
CA GLY A 139 21.10 -6.44 7.26
C GLY A 139 22.06 -7.33 6.49
N VAL A 140 22.02 -7.28 5.16
CA VAL A 140 22.95 -8.06 4.31
C VAL A 140 24.39 -7.56 4.42
N TYR A 141 24.59 -6.24 4.48
CA TYR A 141 25.93 -5.68 4.68
C TYR A 141 26.55 -6.11 6.01
N THR A 142 25.77 -6.07 7.08
CA THR A 142 26.23 -6.50 8.41
C THR A 142 26.56 -7.99 8.45
N PHE A 143 25.77 -8.82 7.80
CA PHE A 143 26.01 -10.27 7.76
C PHE A 143 27.27 -10.65 6.95
N ASN A 144 27.57 -9.91 5.88
CA ASN A 144 28.77 -10.14 5.08
C ASN A 144 30.06 -9.59 5.72
N SER A 145 29.96 -8.77 6.76
CA SER A 145 31.10 -8.19 7.49
C SER A 145 31.48 -8.98 8.75
N LEU A 146 30.73 -10.01 9.10
CA LEU A 146 31.02 -10.98 10.17
C LEU A 146 31.71 -12.23 9.62
#